data_0a73c4e87feaaf6e064ea3bca890961a
#
_entry.id   0a73c4e87feaaf6e064ea3bca890961a
#
_cell.length_a   1.000
_cell.length_b   1.000
_cell.length_c   1.000
_cell.angle_alpha   90.00
_cell.angle_beta   90.00
_cell.angle_gamma   90.00
#
_symmetry.space_group_name_H-M   'P 1'
#
loop_
_entity.id
_entity.type
_entity.pdbx_description
1 polymer ?
#
loop_
_entity_poly.entity_id
_entity_poly.type
_entity_poly.pdbx_seq_one_letter_code
_entity_poly.pdbx_strand_id
1 'polypeptide(L)'
;YVFNNRLFGRVSGVFSRYCSNVRSSKEYNYGVEGEDNYLSSSSETSSSTSILDMGVRSSFDYTPFTSHVIRFGGDFLMHRFRPEYNEVKAAGSGMLEFSNIGKIYTNDLLWAREAAVFGEDDWNVLPSLRLNAGLRFSLFNVERKAYTLLEPRASLRWLLRDDLSFKASYARMGQYIHLLGNSYINLPTDAWMPVTRKLKPLISDQVSAGFYYNLMRSYSFSVEGYYKWMKNLLDYKDGYSFLPGTAAWEEKMAV
;
A
#
# COMPACT_ATOMS: atom_id res chain seq x y z
N TYR A 1 -21.57 19.07 0.56
CA TYR A 1 -22.52 20.06 0.07
C TYR A 1 -23.72 19.38 -0.58
N VAL A 2 -24.94 19.84 -0.29
CA VAL A 2 -26.19 19.36 -0.92
C VAL A 2 -26.57 20.35 -2.01
N PHE A 3 -26.48 19.94 -3.25
CA PHE A 3 -26.86 20.77 -4.39
C PHE A 3 -28.39 20.83 -4.57
N ASN A 4 -29.01 19.67 -4.43
CA ASN A 4 -30.46 19.49 -4.46
C ASN A 4 -30.84 18.13 -3.82
N ASN A 5 -32.13 17.77 -3.84
CA ASN A 5 -32.63 16.51 -3.22
C ASN A 5 -32.10 15.23 -3.90
N ARG A 6 -31.38 15.33 -5.02
CA ARG A 6 -30.87 14.18 -5.78
C ARG A 6 -29.36 14.19 -5.95
N LEU A 7 -28.69 15.30 -5.64
CA LEU A 7 -27.24 15.43 -5.83
C LEU A 7 -26.58 15.95 -4.55
N PHE A 8 -25.71 15.15 -4.04
CA PHE A 8 -24.83 15.45 -2.93
C PHE A 8 -23.38 15.40 -3.39
N GLY A 9 -22.54 16.32 -2.94
CA GLY A 9 -21.11 16.34 -3.27
C GLY A 9 -20.24 16.52 -2.03
N ARG A 10 -19.10 15.86 -2.05
CA ARG A 10 -18.03 15.96 -1.04
C ARG A 10 -16.73 16.27 -1.72
N VAL A 11 -16.01 17.27 -1.21
CA VAL A 11 -14.63 17.56 -1.57
C VAL A 11 -13.79 17.54 -0.31
N SER A 12 -12.64 16.89 -0.35
CA SER A 12 -11.75 16.72 0.81
C SER A 12 -10.31 17.00 0.41
N GLY A 13 -9.59 17.81 1.21
CA GLY A 13 -8.14 17.89 1.17
C GLY A 13 -7.53 16.70 1.90
N VAL A 14 -6.44 16.18 1.37
CA VAL A 14 -5.67 15.08 1.95
C VAL A 14 -4.27 15.58 2.28
N PHE A 15 -3.83 15.36 3.50
CA PHE A 15 -2.46 15.56 3.94
C PHE A 15 -2.09 14.42 4.88
N SER A 16 -1.03 13.69 4.56
CA SER A 16 -0.53 12.60 5.38
C SER A 16 0.99 12.59 5.36
N ARG A 17 1.62 12.33 6.50
CA ARG A 17 3.06 12.13 6.61
C ARG A 17 3.33 10.88 7.45
N TYR A 18 4.08 9.97 6.87
CA TYR A 18 4.65 8.82 7.55
C TYR A 18 6.18 8.97 7.59
N CYS A 19 6.79 8.63 8.72
CA CYS A 19 8.24 8.59 8.88
C CYS A 19 8.59 7.43 9.80
N SER A 20 9.53 6.59 9.38
CA SER A 20 10.10 5.51 10.18
C SER A 20 11.61 5.70 10.26
N ASN A 21 12.16 5.62 11.47
CA ASN A 21 13.58 5.68 11.71
C ASN A 21 14.00 4.44 12.51
N VAL A 22 14.96 3.72 11.99
CA VAL A 22 15.55 2.54 12.64
C VAL A 22 17.00 2.84 12.92
N ARG A 23 17.41 2.68 14.18
CA ARG A 23 18.80 2.81 14.61
C ARG A 23 19.25 1.49 15.20
N SER A 24 20.37 0.97 14.71
CA SER A 24 21.05 -0.20 15.23
C SER A 24 22.44 0.20 15.72
N SER A 25 22.73 -0.08 16.97
CA SER A 25 24.06 0.10 17.54
C SER A 25 24.62 -1.26 17.90
N LYS A 26 25.85 -1.53 17.49
CA LYS A 26 26.59 -2.75 17.82
C LYS A 26 27.92 -2.34 18.43
N GLU A 27 28.23 -2.93 19.56
CA GLU A 27 29.49 -2.75 20.24
C GLU A 27 30.13 -4.12 20.47
N TYR A 28 31.38 -4.24 20.08
CA TYR A 28 32.16 -5.45 20.23
C TYR A 28 33.39 -5.12 21.06
N ASN A 29 33.52 -5.79 22.20
CA ASN A 29 34.66 -5.66 23.09
C ASN A 29 35.40 -7.00 23.14
N TYR A 30 36.70 -6.97 22.94
CA TYR A 30 37.55 -8.15 22.91
C TYR A 30 38.74 -7.94 23.87
N GLY A 31 39.01 -8.90 24.74
CA GLY A 31 40.02 -8.77 25.78
C GLY A 31 39.46 -8.24 27.08
N VAL A 32 40.36 -7.97 28.01
CA VAL A 32 40.02 -7.41 29.34
C VAL A 32 40.31 -5.92 29.33
N GLU A 33 39.38 -5.12 29.80
CA GLU A 33 39.53 -3.65 29.85
C GLU A 33 40.72 -3.30 30.75
N GLY A 34 41.66 -2.51 30.19
CA GLY A 34 42.88 -2.12 30.86
C GLY A 34 44.12 -2.98 30.52
N GLU A 35 43.99 -4.03 29.73
CA GLU A 35 45.10 -4.77 29.16
C GLU A 35 45.51 -4.28 27.75
N ASP A 36 46.78 -4.48 27.38
CA ASP A 36 47.30 -4.03 26.07
C ASP A 36 46.63 -4.70 24.85
N ASN A 37 45.90 -5.79 25.06
CA ASN A 37 45.16 -6.54 24.04
C ASN A 37 43.67 -6.19 23.96
N TYR A 38 43.20 -5.17 24.69
CA TYR A 38 41.82 -4.74 24.65
C TYR A 38 41.51 -4.03 23.34
N LEU A 39 40.52 -4.56 22.64
CA LEU A 39 40.00 -4.01 21.39
C LEU A 39 38.50 -3.68 21.58
N SER A 40 38.11 -2.46 21.27
CA SER A 40 36.71 -2.05 21.24
C SER A 40 36.36 -1.58 19.82
N SER A 41 35.24 -2.04 19.30
CA SER A 41 34.70 -1.59 18.04
C SER A 41 33.23 -1.29 18.19
N SER A 42 32.83 -0.09 17.79
CA SER A 42 31.44 0.33 17.78
C SER A 42 30.98 0.64 16.35
N SER A 43 29.77 0.22 16.04
CA SER A 43 29.12 0.53 14.75
C SER A 43 27.68 0.97 15.01
N GLU A 44 27.35 2.16 14.59
CA GLU A 44 25.99 2.70 14.61
C GLU A 44 25.48 2.82 13.17
N THR A 45 24.35 2.20 12.91
CA THR A 45 23.65 2.27 11.63
C THR A 45 22.29 2.90 11.83
N SER A 46 21.98 3.95 11.10
CA SER A 46 20.67 4.61 11.10
C SER A 46 20.05 4.52 9.73
N SER A 47 18.82 4.04 9.66
CA SER A 47 18.04 3.96 8.44
C SER A 47 16.71 4.70 8.62
N SER A 48 16.33 5.49 7.62
CA SER A 48 15.12 6.29 7.65
C SER A 48 14.35 6.17 6.34
N THR A 49 13.04 6.01 6.44
CA THR A 49 12.11 6.07 5.30
C THR A 49 10.99 7.05 5.59
N SER A 50 10.50 7.74 4.58
CA SER A 50 9.38 8.66 4.75
C SER A 50 8.52 8.79 3.51
N ILE A 51 7.22 9.02 3.73
CA ILE A 51 6.24 9.35 2.71
C ILE A 51 5.50 10.61 3.14
N LEU A 52 5.30 11.52 2.20
CA LEU A 52 4.44 12.68 2.35
C LEU A 52 3.43 12.67 1.21
N ASP A 53 2.15 12.65 1.57
CA ASP A 53 1.03 12.67 0.63
C ASP A 53 0.24 13.97 0.77
N MET A 54 -0.07 14.59 -0.35
CA MET A 54 -0.90 15.79 -0.43
C MET A 54 -1.84 15.68 -1.62
N GLY A 55 -3.08 16.10 -1.45
CA GLY A 55 -3.99 16.07 -2.59
C GLY A 55 -5.43 16.46 -2.28
N VAL A 56 -6.28 16.16 -3.25
CA VAL A 56 -7.71 16.46 -3.21
C VAL A 56 -8.48 15.25 -3.69
N ARG A 57 -9.59 14.97 -3.04
CA ARG A 57 -10.59 13.95 -3.42
C ARG A 57 -11.95 14.58 -3.56
N SER A 58 -12.67 14.19 -4.60
CA SER A 58 -14.06 14.58 -4.83
C SER A 58 -14.94 13.35 -5.04
N SER A 59 -16.14 13.40 -4.53
CA SER A 59 -17.15 12.35 -4.70
C SER A 59 -18.53 12.98 -4.75
N PHE A 60 -19.34 12.53 -5.69
CA PHE A 60 -20.70 12.97 -5.90
C PHE A 60 -21.62 11.76 -5.88
N ASP A 61 -22.70 11.85 -5.11
CA ASP A 61 -23.80 10.89 -5.08
C ASP A 61 -25.00 11.51 -5.79
N TYR A 62 -25.47 10.84 -6.83
CA TYR A 62 -26.59 11.28 -7.66
C TYR A 62 -27.66 10.19 -7.71
N THR A 63 -28.86 10.55 -7.29
CA THR A 63 -30.03 9.65 -7.27
C THR A 63 -31.07 10.15 -8.28
N PRO A 64 -30.92 9.80 -9.59
CA PRO A 64 -31.87 10.25 -10.61
C PRO A 64 -33.27 9.67 -10.41
N PHE A 65 -33.30 8.38 -10.02
CA PHE A 65 -34.49 7.60 -9.77
C PHE A 65 -34.36 6.82 -8.47
N THR A 66 -35.45 6.34 -7.92
CA THR A 66 -35.44 5.53 -6.67
C THR A 66 -34.72 4.19 -6.82
N SER A 67 -34.54 3.70 -8.06
CA SER A 67 -33.85 2.45 -8.36
C SER A 67 -32.35 2.60 -8.60
N HIS A 68 -31.83 3.83 -8.75
CA HIS A 68 -30.42 4.07 -9.10
C HIS A 68 -29.78 5.03 -8.12
N VAL A 69 -28.59 4.66 -7.62
CA VAL A 69 -27.69 5.54 -6.87
C VAL A 69 -26.36 5.56 -7.60
N ILE A 70 -26.12 6.61 -8.36
CA ILE A 70 -24.89 6.78 -9.14
C ILE A 70 -23.89 7.54 -8.28
N ARG A 71 -22.71 6.95 -8.07
CA ARG A 71 -21.59 7.62 -7.42
C ARG A 71 -20.47 7.81 -8.42
N PHE A 72 -19.93 9.03 -8.51
CA PHE A 72 -18.80 9.35 -9.36
C PHE A 72 -17.89 10.38 -8.72
N GLY A 73 -16.66 10.45 -9.19
CA GLY A 73 -15.70 11.38 -8.63
C GLY A 73 -14.31 11.19 -9.16
N GLY A 74 -13.36 11.81 -8.46
CA GLY A 74 -11.95 11.68 -8.79
C GLY A 74 -11.06 12.12 -7.66
N ASP A 75 -9.83 11.70 -7.73
CA ASP A 75 -8.77 12.06 -6.80
C ASP A 75 -7.50 12.45 -7.56
N PHE A 76 -6.77 13.35 -6.95
CA PHE A 76 -5.42 13.72 -7.35
C PHE A 76 -4.55 13.79 -6.12
N LEU A 77 -3.46 13.01 -6.11
CA LEU A 77 -2.51 12.92 -5.01
C LEU A 77 -1.10 13.15 -5.53
N MET A 78 -0.34 13.92 -4.79
CA MET A 78 1.11 14.07 -4.95
C MET A 78 1.79 13.34 -3.80
N HIS A 79 2.72 12.47 -4.15
CA HIS A 79 3.50 11.68 -3.22
C HIS A 79 4.96 12.12 -3.29
N ARG A 80 5.58 12.25 -2.13
CA ARG A 80 7.02 12.43 -1.99
C ARG A 80 7.57 11.30 -1.14
N PHE A 81 8.34 10.43 -1.77
CA PHE A 81 8.98 9.30 -1.12
C PHE A 81 10.45 9.58 -0.84
N ARG A 82 10.92 9.14 0.30
CA ARG A 82 12.31 8.88 0.60
C ARG A 82 12.37 7.40 0.98
N PRO A 83 12.62 6.50 0.00
CA PRO A 83 12.54 5.06 0.24
C PRO A 83 13.56 4.56 1.24
N GLU A 84 14.78 5.08 1.19
CA GLU A 84 15.86 4.68 2.06
C GLU A 84 16.86 5.82 2.25
N TYR A 85 17.22 6.08 3.50
CA TYR A 85 18.33 6.95 3.87
C TYR A 85 19.16 6.24 4.92
N ASN A 86 20.42 5.95 4.62
CA ASN A 86 21.30 5.22 5.51
C ASN A 86 22.50 6.06 5.94
N GLU A 87 22.79 6.04 7.23
CA GLU A 87 23.99 6.60 7.82
C GLU A 87 24.69 5.51 8.62
N VAL A 88 25.96 5.28 8.33
CA VAL A 88 26.80 4.33 9.06
C VAL A 88 27.95 5.09 9.70
N LYS A 89 28.09 4.92 11.02
CA LYS A 89 29.22 5.42 11.79
C LYS A 89 29.94 4.22 12.39
N ALA A 90 31.23 4.12 12.20
CA ALA A 90 32.05 3.09 12.80
C ALA A 90 33.27 3.72 13.46
N ALA A 91 33.59 3.27 14.66
CA ALA A 91 34.78 3.66 15.41
C ALA A 91 35.42 2.42 16.03
N GLY A 92 36.75 2.41 16.10
CA GLY A 92 37.50 1.36 16.79
C GLY A 92 38.60 1.99 17.62
N SER A 93 38.89 1.37 18.75
CA SER A 93 40.01 1.74 19.66
C SER A 93 40.89 0.52 19.90
N GLY A 94 42.14 0.74 20.29
CA GLY A 94 43.14 -0.30 20.53
C GLY A 94 44.18 -0.32 19.39
N MET A 95 44.72 -1.50 19.06
CA MET A 95 45.79 -1.65 18.05
C MET A 95 45.41 -1.15 16.62
N LEU A 96 44.13 -0.94 16.40
CA LEU A 96 43.56 -0.39 15.15
C LEU A 96 42.66 0.82 15.48
N GLU A 97 43.26 1.97 15.77
CA GLU A 97 42.51 3.20 15.86
C GLU A 97 42.03 3.59 14.46
N PHE A 98 40.73 3.48 14.22
CA PHE A 98 40.09 4.05 13.04
C PHE A 98 38.79 4.74 13.42
N SER A 99 38.57 5.86 12.79
CA SER A 99 37.27 6.52 12.81
C SER A 99 36.83 6.66 11.37
N ASN A 100 35.89 5.84 10.96
CA ASN A 100 35.29 5.92 9.62
C ASN A 100 33.84 6.35 9.77
N ILE A 101 33.54 7.57 9.37
CA ILE A 101 32.17 8.05 9.19
C ILE A 101 31.84 7.86 7.72
N GLY A 102 31.36 6.67 7.38
CA GLY A 102 30.83 6.36 6.06
C GLY A 102 29.39 6.83 5.96
N LYS A 103 29.14 7.95 5.29
CA LYS A 103 27.79 8.35 4.93
C LYS A 103 27.45 7.74 3.59
N ILE A 104 26.74 6.63 3.60
CA ILE A 104 26.18 6.05 2.37
C ILE A 104 24.82 6.71 2.16
N TYR A 105 24.80 7.77 1.38
CA TYR A 105 23.56 8.45 1.03
C TYR A 105 22.96 7.80 -0.21
N THR A 106 21.89 7.06 -0.05
CA THR A 106 20.92 6.85 -1.12
C THR A 106 19.80 7.88 -0.90
N ASN A 107 20.01 9.10 -1.38
CA ASN A 107 19.08 10.21 -1.14
C ASN A 107 18.23 10.49 -2.38
N ASP A 108 17.66 9.46 -2.95
CA ASP A 108 16.77 9.62 -4.08
C ASP A 108 15.36 9.97 -3.58
N LEU A 109 15.08 11.27 -3.55
CA LEU A 109 13.73 11.75 -3.36
C LEU A 109 12.93 11.46 -4.62
N LEU A 110 11.94 10.59 -4.50
CA LEU A 110 11.02 10.26 -5.58
C LEU A 110 9.74 11.07 -5.44
N TRP A 111 9.38 11.73 -6.52
CA TRP A 111 8.10 12.38 -6.64
C TRP A 111 7.19 11.55 -7.55
N ALA A 112 6.00 11.26 -7.08
CA ALA A 112 4.98 10.60 -7.87
C ALA A 112 3.67 11.40 -7.85
N ARG A 113 2.88 11.23 -8.90
CA ARG A 113 1.56 11.83 -9.03
C ARG A 113 0.58 10.73 -9.35
N GLU A 114 -0.48 10.67 -8.57
CA GLU A 114 -1.59 9.77 -8.81
C GLU A 114 -2.83 10.58 -9.12
N ALA A 115 -3.54 10.21 -10.19
CA ALA A 115 -4.83 10.75 -10.54
C ALA A 115 -5.77 9.61 -10.84
N ALA A 116 -7.03 9.72 -10.44
CA ALA A 116 -8.03 8.75 -10.81
C ALA A 116 -9.40 9.38 -10.95
N VAL A 117 -10.21 8.77 -11.82
CA VAL A 117 -11.64 9.06 -11.97
C VAL A 117 -12.41 7.76 -11.85
N PHE A 118 -13.60 7.83 -11.28
CA PHE A 118 -14.44 6.66 -11.10
C PHE A 118 -15.92 6.99 -11.27
N GLY A 119 -16.67 5.97 -11.64
CA GLY A 119 -18.13 5.98 -11.65
C GLY A 119 -18.65 4.60 -11.30
N GLU A 120 -19.71 4.56 -10.51
CA GLU A 120 -20.42 3.33 -10.15
C GLU A 120 -21.91 3.58 -10.04
N ASP A 121 -22.71 2.57 -10.35
CA ASP A 121 -24.16 2.59 -10.18
C ASP A 121 -24.59 1.44 -9.28
N ASP A 122 -25.37 1.78 -8.30
CA ASP A 122 -26.05 0.85 -7.42
C ASP A 122 -27.52 0.77 -7.84
N TRP A 123 -27.85 -0.30 -8.55
CA TRP A 123 -29.11 -0.47 -9.24
C TRP A 123 -29.99 -1.53 -8.58
N ASN A 124 -31.16 -1.11 -8.10
CA ASN A 124 -32.23 -2.02 -7.69
C ASN A 124 -33.03 -2.46 -8.91
N VAL A 125 -32.59 -3.55 -9.57
CA VAL A 125 -33.21 -4.11 -10.80
C VAL A 125 -34.62 -4.60 -10.51
N LEU A 126 -34.75 -5.33 -9.41
CA LEU A 126 -36.00 -5.89 -8.87
C LEU A 126 -35.96 -5.75 -7.33
N PRO A 127 -37.10 -5.87 -6.64
CA PRO A 127 -37.10 -5.91 -5.16
C PRO A 127 -36.20 -7.01 -4.58
N SER A 128 -36.02 -8.11 -5.33
CA SER A 128 -35.17 -9.24 -4.96
C SER A 128 -33.76 -9.18 -5.55
N LEU A 129 -33.45 -8.26 -6.47
CA LEU A 129 -32.20 -8.23 -7.22
C LEU A 129 -31.58 -6.85 -7.23
N ARG A 130 -30.40 -6.74 -6.62
CA ARG A 130 -29.57 -5.52 -6.61
C ARG A 130 -28.24 -5.80 -7.28
N LEU A 131 -27.86 -4.92 -8.17
CA LEU A 131 -26.58 -4.92 -8.88
C LEU A 131 -25.81 -3.67 -8.49
N ASN A 132 -24.52 -3.79 -8.29
CA ASN A 132 -23.60 -2.66 -8.26
C ASN A 132 -22.56 -2.90 -9.33
N ALA A 133 -22.32 -1.92 -10.18
CA ALA A 133 -21.29 -1.98 -11.21
C ALA A 133 -20.55 -0.66 -11.27
N GLY A 134 -19.23 -0.72 -11.32
CA GLY A 134 -18.38 0.47 -11.34
C GLY A 134 -17.09 0.26 -12.10
N LEU A 135 -16.51 1.39 -12.47
CA LEU A 135 -15.24 1.45 -13.17
C LEU A 135 -14.42 2.59 -12.59
N ARG A 136 -13.15 2.30 -12.27
CA ARG A 136 -12.14 3.30 -11.92
C ARG A 136 -11.04 3.25 -12.97
N PHE A 137 -10.64 4.42 -13.45
CA PHE A 137 -9.43 4.60 -14.25
C PHE A 137 -8.42 5.35 -13.40
N SER A 138 -7.23 4.79 -13.23
CA SER A 138 -6.14 5.40 -12.48
C SER A 138 -4.90 5.60 -13.34
N LEU A 139 -4.17 6.68 -13.06
CA LEU A 139 -2.92 7.08 -13.66
C LEU A 139 -1.91 7.34 -12.54
N PHE A 140 -0.78 6.67 -12.58
CA PHE A 140 0.34 6.91 -11.67
C PHE A 140 1.58 7.28 -12.47
N ASN A 141 2.16 8.44 -12.20
CA ASN A 141 3.35 8.94 -12.88
C ASN A 141 4.50 9.06 -11.89
N VAL A 142 5.61 8.39 -12.20
CA VAL A 142 6.85 8.39 -11.41
C VAL A 142 8.04 8.29 -12.36
N GLU A 143 9.12 9.04 -12.12
CA GLU A 143 10.37 9.00 -12.91
C GLU A 143 10.16 9.08 -14.44
N ARG A 144 9.23 9.89 -14.88
CA ARG A 144 8.79 10.02 -16.29
C ARG A 144 8.17 8.73 -16.87
N LYS A 145 7.81 7.75 -16.02
CA LYS A 145 7.04 6.57 -16.40
C LYS A 145 5.60 6.74 -15.93
N ALA A 146 4.68 6.54 -16.86
CA ALA A 146 3.24 6.54 -16.55
C ALA A 146 2.74 5.10 -16.54
N TYR A 147 1.97 4.76 -15.51
CA TYR A 147 1.21 3.52 -15.39
C TYR A 147 -0.27 3.87 -15.40
N THR A 148 -1.03 3.19 -16.23
CA THR A 148 -2.49 3.33 -16.29
C THR A 148 -3.14 2.01 -15.95
N LEU A 149 -4.24 2.05 -15.20
CA LEU A 149 -4.99 0.87 -14.86
C LEU A 149 -6.49 1.14 -14.96
N LEU A 150 -7.20 0.15 -15.50
CA LEU A 150 -8.64 0.08 -15.50
C LEU A 150 -9.08 -0.95 -14.46
N GLU A 151 -9.90 -0.50 -13.52
CA GLU A 151 -10.29 -1.25 -12.32
C GLU A 151 -11.83 -1.46 -12.30
N PRO A 152 -12.34 -2.41 -13.10
CA PRO A 152 -13.75 -2.78 -13.07
C PRO A 152 -14.10 -3.46 -11.75
N ARG A 153 -15.31 -3.21 -11.27
CA ARG A 153 -15.94 -3.88 -10.13
C ARG A 153 -17.40 -4.15 -10.42
N ALA A 154 -17.88 -5.29 -9.97
CA ALA A 154 -19.29 -5.63 -10.04
C ALA A 154 -19.68 -6.48 -8.85
N SER A 155 -20.87 -6.26 -8.32
CA SER A 155 -21.46 -7.14 -7.30
C SER A 155 -22.94 -7.33 -7.51
N LEU A 156 -23.40 -8.50 -7.12
CA LEU A 156 -24.78 -8.96 -7.23
C LEU A 156 -25.25 -9.38 -5.86
N ARG A 157 -26.44 -8.96 -5.49
CA ARG A 157 -27.21 -9.53 -4.37
C ARG A 157 -28.56 -9.98 -4.90
N TRP A 158 -28.86 -11.29 -4.75
CA TRP A 158 -30.10 -11.89 -5.17
C TRP A 158 -30.80 -12.55 -3.98
N LEU A 159 -31.98 -12.08 -3.63
CA LEU A 159 -32.86 -12.71 -2.67
C LEU A 159 -33.59 -13.85 -3.39
N LEU A 160 -33.16 -15.09 -3.16
CA LEU A 160 -33.79 -16.28 -3.71
C LEU A 160 -35.10 -16.57 -3.01
N ARG A 161 -35.17 -16.28 -1.70
CA ARG A 161 -36.32 -16.33 -0.81
C ARG A 161 -36.13 -15.28 0.28
N ASP A 162 -37.16 -15.01 1.08
CA ASP A 162 -37.11 -14.02 2.16
C ASP A 162 -36.02 -14.33 3.20
N ASP A 163 -35.67 -15.59 3.34
CA ASP A 163 -34.67 -16.11 4.29
C ASP A 163 -33.36 -16.53 3.63
N LEU A 164 -33.28 -16.55 2.30
CA LEU A 164 -32.11 -17.03 1.56
C LEU A 164 -31.66 -16.01 0.52
N SER A 165 -30.41 -15.60 0.58
CA SER A 165 -29.78 -14.73 -0.41
C SER A 165 -28.49 -15.32 -0.97
N PHE A 166 -28.25 -15.05 -2.24
CA PHE A 166 -26.99 -15.30 -2.93
C PHE A 166 -26.30 -13.95 -3.19
N LYS A 167 -24.98 -13.89 -2.97
CA LYS A 167 -24.15 -12.75 -3.32
C LYS A 167 -22.96 -13.22 -4.13
N ALA A 168 -22.58 -12.42 -5.12
CA ALA A 168 -21.36 -12.62 -5.88
C ALA A 168 -20.69 -11.30 -6.18
N SER A 169 -19.37 -11.28 -6.29
CA SER A 169 -18.64 -10.08 -6.66
C SER A 169 -17.37 -10.38 -7.46
N TYR A 170 -16.96 -9.40 -8.23
CA TYR A 170 -15.68 -9.33 -8.90
C TYR A 170 -15.09 -7.93 -8.70
N ALA A 171 -13.80 -7.86 -8.45
CA ALA A 171 -13.07 -6.60 -8.41
C ALA A 171 -11.64 -6.77 -8.94
N ARG A 172 -11.22 -5.83 -9.81
CA ARG A 172 -9.83 -5.61 -10.13
C ARG A 172 -9.34 -4.39 -9.37
N MET A 173 -8.14 -4.50 -8.80
CA MET A 173 -7.50 -3.44 -8.02
C MET A 173 -6.04 -3.31 -8.42
N GLY A 174 -5.55 -2.08 -8.44
CA GLY A 174 -4.14 -1.75 -8.60
C GLY A 174 -3.55 -1.17 -7.33
N GLN A 175 -2.27 -1.45 -7.11
CA GLN A 175 -1.52 -0.89 -6.01
C GLN A 175 -0.19 -0.33 -6.52
N TYR A 176 0.05 0.95 -6.25
CA TYR A 176 1.25 1.67 -6.68
C TYR A 176 2.27 1.88 -5.56
N ILE A 177 1.87 1.65 -4.32
CA ILE A 177 2.69 1.82 -3.12
C ILE A 177 2.63 0.52 -2.33
N HIS A 178 3.80 -0.08 -2.09
CA HIS A 178 3.93 -1.37 -1.44
C HIS A 178 4.55 -1.23 -0.06
N LEU A 179 4.01 -1.93 0.92
CA LEU A 179 4.68 -2.17 2.20
C LEU A 179 5.51 -3.44 2.05
N LEU A 180 6.81 -3.30 2.15
CA LEU A 180 7.74 -4.42 2.15
C LEU A 180 8.09 -4.74 3.60
N GLY A 181 7.64 -5.89 4.05
CA GLY A 181 7.98 -6.47 5.36
C GLY A 181 9.02 -7.57 5.20
N ASN A 182 9.94 -7.67 6.14
CA ASN A 182 10.85 -8.80 6.19
C ASN A 182 10.07 -10.02 6.73
N SER A 183 9.96 -11.06 5.95
CA SER A 183 8.93 -12.11 5.85
C SER A 183 8.47 -12.85 7.12
N TYR A 184 9.04 -12.65 8.31
CA TYR A 184 8.73 -13.51 9.45
C TYR A 184 8.39 -12.81 10.77
N ILE A 185 8.65 -11.54 10.90
CA ILE A 185 8.34 -10.77 12.11
C ILE A 185 8.04 -9.34 11.65
N ASN A 186 6.93 -8.75 12.06
CA ASN A 186 6.67 -7.31 11.89
C ASN A 186 7.75 -6.52 12.62
N LEU A 187 8.88 -6.35 11.95
CA LEU A 187 9.98 -5.56 12.46
C LEU A 187 9.70 -4.09 12.08
N PRO A 188 10.17 -3.13 12.87
CA PRO A 188 10.10 -1.70 12.51
C PRO A 188 10.91 -1.36 11.25
N THR A 189 11.41 -2.36 10.54
CA THR A 189 12.13 -2.30 9.26
C THR A 189 11.21 -2.35 8.04
N ASP A 190 9.88 -2.46 8.22
CA ASP A 190 8.93 -2.43 7.12
C ASP A 190 9.01 -1.07 6.42
N ALA A 191 9.28 -1.09 5.13
CA ALA A 191 9.46 0.11 4.33
C ALA A 191 8.37 0.24 3.26
N TRP A 192 7.81 1.44 3.14
CA TRP A 192 6.89 1.77 2.07
C TRP A 192 7.66 2.15 0.81
N MET A 193 7.48 1.38 -0.25
CA MET A 193 8.16 1.55 -1.54
C MET A 193 7.15 1.85 -2.64
N PRO A 194 7.38 2.90 -3.45
CA PRO A 194 6.57 3.15 -4.63
C PRO A 194 6.97 2.23 -5.78
N VAL A 195 6.09 2.07 -6.75
CA VAL A 195 6.48 1.59 -8.07
C VAL A 195 7.45 2.57 -8.72
N THR A 196 8.34 2.06 -9.56
CA THR A 196 9.35 2.84 -10.29
C THR A 196 9.36 2.43 -11.77
N ARG A 197 10.35 2.87 -12.52
CA ARG A 197 10.52 2.37 -13.91
C ARG A 197 10.78 0.86 -13.98
N LYS A 198 11.42 0.29 -12.96
CA LYS A 198 11.78 -1.14 -12.88
C LYS A 198 10.72 -1.97 -12.19
N LEU A 199 10.04 -1.40 -11.18
CA LEU A 199 9.06 -2.07 -10.34
C LEU A 199 7.64 -1.73 -10.83
N LYS A 200 6.92 -2.73 -11.33
CA LYS A 200 5.57 -2.57 -11.88
C LYS A 200 4.49 -2.52 -10.78
N PRO A 201 3.34 -1.89 -11.05
CA PRO A 201 2.19 -1.95 -10.14
C PRO A 201 1.73 -3.38 -9.88
N LEU A 202 1.39 -3.68 -8.65
CA LEU A 202 0.67 -4.91 -8.30
C LEU A 202 -0.76 -4.81 -8.83
N ILE A 203 -1.20 -5.85 -9.50
CA ILE A 203 -2.57 -6.00 -9.98
C ILE A 203 -3.18 -7.20 -9.29
N SER A 204 -4.36 -7.03 -8.73
CA SER A 204 -5.11 -8.07 -8.05
C SER A 204 -6.50 -8.17 -8.68
N ASP A 205 -6.87 -9.37 -9.07
CA ASP A 205 -8.22 -9.75 -9.48
C ASP A 205 -8.82 -10.68 -8.41
N GLN A 206 -10.03 -10.41 -7.97
CA GLN A 206 -10.72 -11.21 -6.98
C GLN A 206 -12.16 -11.51 -7.42
N VAL A 207 -12.56 -12.75 -7.30
CA VAL A 207 -13.96 -13.18 -7.38
C VAL A 207 -14.38 -13.73 -6.04
N SER A 208 -15.63 -13.49 -5.65
CA SER A 208 -16.23 -14.12 -4.47
C SER A 208 -17.69 -14.46 -4.72
N ALA A 209 -18.17 -15.51 -4.06
CA ALA A 209 -19.58 -15.89 -4.07
C ALA A 209 -19.95 -16.54 -2.74
N GLY A 210 -21.22 -16.39 -2.34
CA GLY A 210 -21.70 -16.97 -1.09
C GLY A 210 -23.20 -17.00 -0.98
N PHE A 211 -23.66 -17.91 -0.11
CA PHE A 211 -25.05 -18.05 0.31
C PHE A 211 -25.21 -17.63 1.76
N TYR A 212 -26.32 -16.95 2.04
CA TYR A 212 -26.70 -16.46 3.37
C TYR A 212 -28.11 -16.89 3.68
N TYR A 213 -28.27 -17.63 4.75
CA TYR A 213 -29.54 -18.21 5.17
C TYR A 213 -29.87 -17.80 6.60
N ASN A 214 -31.07 -17.23 6.80
CA ASN A 214 -31.59 -16.83 8.10
C ASN A 214 -32.66 -17.81 8.55
N LEU A 215 -32.32 -18.72 9.47
CA LEU A 215 -33.25 -19.71 9.99
C LEU A 215 -34.04 -19.11 11.17
N MET A 216 -35.37 -19.12 11.08
CA MET A 216 -36.30 -18.72 12.15
C MET A 216 -36.02 -17.35 12.77
N ARG A 217 -35.37 -16.42 12.04
CA ARG A 217 -34.94 -15.08 12.49
C ARG A 217 -33.94 -15.07 13.66
N SER A 218 -33.58 -16.24 14.20
CA SER A 218 -32.70 -16.38 15.37
C SER A 218 -31.30 -16.85 15.02
N TYR A 219 -31.15 -17.55 13.90
CA TYR A 219 -29.87 -18.13 13.47
C TYR A 219 -29.54 -17.67 12.06
N SER A 220 -28.31 -17.20 11.86
CA SER A 220 -27.79 -16.82 10.55
C SER A 220 -26.64 -17.73 10.17
N PHE A 221 -26.72 -18.32 9.01
CA PHE A 221 -25.67 -19.16 8.42
C PHE A 221 -25.15 -18.50 7.15
N SER A 222 -23.85 -18.50 6.96
CA SER A 222 -23.22 -18.04 5.72
C SER A 222 -22.11 -19.00 5.30
N VAL A 223 -22.05 -19.23 4.00
CA VAL A 223 -20.93 -19.93 3.36
C VAL A 223 -20.46 -19.07 2.22
N GLU A 224 -19.19 -18.67 2.29
CA GLU A 224 -18.55 -17.83 1.29
C GLU A 224 -17.28 -18.50 0.79
N GLY A 225 -17.04 -18.37 -0.51
CA GLY A 225 -15.78 -18.72 -1.14
C GLY A 225 -15.24 -17.54 -1.94
N TYR A 226 -13.93 -17.40 -1.99
CA TYR A 226 -13.29 -16.44 -2.85
C TYR A 226 -12.03 -17.03 -3.50
N TYR A 227 -11.68 -16.47 -4.64
CA TYR A 227 -10.41 -16.72 -5.29
C TYR A 227 -9.78 -15.39 -5.70
N LYS A 228 -8.51 -15.20 -5.34
CA LYS A 228 -7.74 -14.01 -5.62
C LYS A 228 -6.44 -14.40 -6.31
N TRP A 229 -6.16 -13.77 -7.44
CA TRP A 229 -4.85 -13.88 -8.09
C TRP A 229 -4.19 -12.53 -8.21
N MET A 230 -2.89 -12.53 -8.05
CA MET A 230 -2.08 -11.32 -8.03
C MET A 230 -0.94 -11.43 -9.03
N LYS A 231 -0.59 -10.30 -9.64
CA LYS A 231 0.53 -10.15 -10.56
C LYS A 231 1.45 -9.03 -10.07
N ASN A 232 2.74 -9.18 -10.33
CA ASN A 232 3.78 -8.22 -9.93
C ASN A 232 3.82 -8.01 -8.40
N LEU A 233 3.75 -9.09 -7.65
CA LEU A 233 3.95 -9.04 -6.19
C LEU A 233 5.43 -8.73 -5.92
N LEU A 234 5.68 -7.69 -5.11
CA LEU A 234 7.03 -7.29 -4.74
C LEU A 234 7.45 -7.99 -3.46
N ASP A 235 8.67 -8.52 -3.47
CA ASP A 235 9.33 -9.08 -2.30
C ASP A 235 10.84 -8.79 -2.35
N TYR A 236 11.55 -8.99 -1.25
CA TYR A 236 13.01 -8.93 -1.24
C TYR A 236 13.58 -10.15 -1.97
N LYS A 237 14.66 -9.94 -2.73
CA LYS A 237 15.44 -11.04 -3.23
C LYS A 237 16.11 -11.78 -2.08
N ASP A 238 16.36 -13.07 -2.26
CA ASP A 238 17.07 -13.89 -1.29
C ASP A 238 18.41 -13.27 -0.90
N GLY A 239 18.65 -13.18 0.40
CA GLY A 239 19.86 -12.59 0.97
C GLY A 239 19.88 -11.07 1.07
N TYR A 240 18.84 -10.37 0.59
CA TYR A 240 18.70 -8.93 0.76
C TYR A 240 17.70 -8.59 1.88
N SER A 241 17.90 -7.46 2.50
CA SER A 241 17.04 -6.92 3.54
C SER A 241 17.00 -5.39 3.48
N PHE A 242 16.13 -4.79 4.26
CA PHE A 242 16.08 -3.32 4.44
C PHE A 242 17.38 -2.76 5.03
N LEU A 243 18.17 -3.57 5.72
CA LEU A 243 19.42 -3.12 6.33
C LEU A 243 20.38 -2.53 5.30
N PRO A 244 21.18 -1.52 5.69
CA PRO A 244 22.12 -0.86 4.81
C PRO A 244 23.05 -1.84 4.10
N GLY A 245 23.21 -1.64 2.81
CA GLY A 245 24.10 -2.41 1.96
C GLY A 245 24.56 -1.54 0.78
N THR A 246 25.40 -2.09 -0.08
CA THR A 246 25.96 -1.40 -1.25
C THR A 246 24.99 -1.34 -2.43
N ALA A 247 23.96 -2.18 -2.45
CA ALA A 247 22.98 -2.22 -3.53
C ALA A 247 21.92 -1.12 -3.38
N ALA A 248 21.51 -0.51 -4.49
CA ALA A 248 20.38 0.40 -4.52
C ALA A 248 19.10 -0.34 -4.10
N TRP A 249 18.16 0.37 -3.45
CA TRP A 249 16.96 -0.27 -2.91
C TRP A 249 16.13 -1.03 -3.96
N GLU A 250 16.05 -0.52 -5.21
CA GLU A 250 15.35 -1.21 -6.30
C GLU A 250 16.03 -2.53 -6.70
N GLU A 251 17.34 -2.65 -6.53
CA GLU A 251 18.08 -3.86 -6.87
C GLU A 251 17.89 -4.98 -5.86
N LYS A 252 17.45 -4.62 -4.66
CA LYS A 252 17.11 -5.56 -3.58
C LYS A 252 15.77 -6.26 -3.80
N MET A 253 14.96 -5.80 -4.80
CA MET A 253 13.58 -6.26 -5.02
C MET A 253 13.50 -7.30 -6.14
N ALA A 254 12.58 -8.24 -5.99
CA ALA A 254 12.10 -9.17 -7.01
C ALA A 254 10.63 -8.88 -7.35
N VAL A 255 10.22 -9.21 -8.59
CA VAL A 255 8.84 -9.11 -9.10
C VAL A 255 8.34 -10.47 -9.53
#